data_57c025ae77a429029badaa95b3d156a8
#
_entry.id   57c025ae77a429029badaa95b3d156a8
#
_cell.length_a   1.000
_cell.length_b   1.000
_cell.length_c   1.000
_cell.angle_alpha   90.00
_cell.angle_beta   90.00
_cell.angle_gamma   90.00
#
_symmetry.space_group_name_H-M   'P 1'
#
loop_
_entity.id
_entity.type
_entity.pdbx_description
1 polymer ?
#
loop_
_entity_poly.entity_id
_entity_poly.type
_entity_poly.pdbx_seq_one_letter_code
_entity_poly.pdbx_strand_id
1 'polypeptide(L)'
;DNPTPEISTADLNRVLQGEVTNWAEIGGPDMPLVLHALRPQTDMQLALAERLGAPVAAKVLHGDQHSLAKGVARDPWAIAVTGRSAVVPARRLPLTDSCGFPLLPTPLAVKAEDYPLAIPVLFLTAKRRLPLMTREFLDFLRTPAAQEVIAAAGYVDRSASRQPMTSDGLRLINAIRGAGEDVTLADLKRLVGLMDGADRLSLTFRFEDGSSTLDAQSRDNLIDLAQLIASGQFQGERMVLAGFSDGSGAATANLALSVERSERVAQELAAIAPDLPAEALPLVEGFGEALPMACDETAAGRYLNRRVELWLVPDFPEAVVAEDPL
;
A
#
# COMPACT_ATOMS: atom_id res chain seq x y z
N ASP A 1 17.57 -7.32 -25.98
CA ASP A 1 16.64 -6.58 -25.13
C ASP A 1 15.36 -7.40 -24.94
N ASN A 2 15.02 -7.75 -23.71
CA ASN A 2 13.82 -8.52 -23.37
C ASN A 2 12.57 -7.65 -23.66
N PRO A 3 11.64 -8.08 -24.53
CA PRO A 3 10.46 -7.30 -24.90
C PRO A 3 9.30 -7.45 -23.90
N THR A 4 9.41 -8.30 -22.87
CA THR A 4 8.34 -8.52 -21.89
C THR A 4 7.92 -7.18 -21.26
N PRO A 5 6.64 -6.77 -21.37
CA PRO A 5 6.22 -5.43 -20.95
C PRO A 5 6.00 -5.34 -19.43
N GLU A 6 5.53 -6.42 -18.81
CA GLU A 6 5.11 -6.48 -17.39
C GLU A 6 5.14 -7.92 -16.89
N ILE A 7 4.99 -8.11 -15.58
CA ILE A 7 4.88 -9.43 -14.95
C ILE A 7 3.78 -9.38 -13.88
N SER A 8 2.95 -10.42 -13.80
CA SER A 8 1.97 -10.54 -12.73
C SER A 8 2.62 -10.91 -11.39
N THR A 9 1.98 -10.54 -10.28
CA THR A 9 2.43 -10.96 -8.93
C THR A 9 2.47 -12.48 -8.79
N ALA A 10 1.51 -13.18 -9.40
CA ALA A 10 1.45 -14.64 -9.40
C ALA A 10 2.65 -15.24 -10.16
N ASP A 11 2.95 -14.73 -11.36
CA ASP A 11 4.08 -15.20 -12.15
C ASP A 11 5.41 -14.83 -11.51
N LEU A 12 5.52 -13.63 -10.92
CA LEU A 12 6.71 -13.26 -10.17
C LEU A 12 6.98 -14.24 -9.02
N ASN A 13 5.94 -14.64 -8.28
CA ASN A 13 6.08 -15.64 -7.21
C ASN A 13 6.57 -16.97 -7.75
N ARG A 14 6.03 -17.47 -8.86
CA ARG A 14 6.47 -18.71 -9.52
C ARG A 14 7.93 -18.62 -9.98
N VAL A 15 8.32 -17.46 -10.55
CA VAL A 15 9.72 -17.18 -10.95
C VAL A 15 10.64 -17.23 -9.72
N LEU A 16 10.28 -16.55 -8.64
CA LEU A 16 11.10 -16.48 -7.43
C LEU A 16 11.22 -17.82 -6.71
N GLN A 17 10.22 -18.68 -6.85
CA GLN A 17 10.24 -20.07 -6.36
C GLN A 17 10.98 -21.03 -7.29
N GLY A 18 11.40 -20.58 -8.48
CA GLY A 18 12.13 -21.38 -9.47
C GLY A 18 11.26 -22.32 -10.28
N GLU A 19 9.95 -22.13 -10.29
CA GLU A 19 8.98 -22.92 -11.06
C GLU A 19 8.99 -22.56 -12.54
N VAL A 20 9.38 -21.33 -12.87
CA VAL A 20 9.49 -20.80 -14.23
C VAL A 20 10.94 -20.71 -14.64
N THR A 21 11.28 -21.32 -15.76
CA THR A 21 12.66 -21.39 -16.29
C THR A 21 12.79 -20.81 -17.70
N ASN A 22 11.67 -20.44 -18.32
CA ASN A 22 11.60 -19.85 -19.64
C ASN A 22 10.61 -18.66 -19.65
N TRP A 23 10.98 -17.56 -20.27
CA TRP A 23 10.12 -16.39 -20.40
C TRP A 23 8.80 -16.67 -21.12
N ALA A 24 8.76 -17.65 -22.03
CA ALA A 24 7.52 -18.04 -22.71
C ALA A 24 6.42 -18.54 -21.75
N GLU A 25 6.80 -19.08 -20.59
CA GLU A 25 5.85 -19.58 -19.58
C GLU A 25 5.05 -18.45 -18.90
N ILE A 26 5.52 -17.20 -19.05
CA ILE A 26 4.90 -15.98 -18.50
C ILE A 26 4.61 -14.93 -19.57
N GLY A 27 4.39 -15.38 -20.82
CA GLY A 27 3.99 -14.51 -21.94
C GLY A 27 5.13 -13.74 -22.62
N GLY A 28 6.38 -14.04 -22.28
CA GLY A 28 7.57 -13.50 -22.92
C GLY A 28 8.04 -14.32 -24.12
N PRO A 29 9.22 -14.02 -24.66
CA PRO A 29 9.83 -14.80 -25.75
C PRO A 29 10.30 -16.18 -25.28
N ASP A 30 10.46 -17.11 -26.24
CA ASP A 30 11.03 -18.45 -25.96
C ASP A 30 12.54 -18.36 -25.71
N MET A 31 12.88 -17.91 -24.50
CA MET A 31 14.26 -17.73 -24.04
C MET A 31 14.40 -18.13 -22.57
N PRO A 32 15.57 -18.67 -22.17
CA PRO A 32 15.80 -19.06 -20.79
C PRO A 32 15.59 -17.88 -19.83
N LEU A 33 14.90 -18.11 -18.73
CA LEU A 33 14.78 -17.13 -17.64
C LEU A 33 15.91 -17.38 -16.63
N VAL A 34 16.72 -16.33 -16.37
CA VAL A 34 17.84 -16.38 -15.43
C VAL A 34 17.50 -15.55 -14.19
N LEU A 35 17.18 -16.22 -13.09
CA LEU A 35 16.88 -15.56 -11.83
C LEU A 35 18.18 -15.21 -11.08
N HIS A 36 18.36 -13.92 -10.82
CA HIS A 36 19.41 -13.36 -9.96
C HIS A 36 18.84 -12.97 -8.61
N ALA A 37 19.63 -13.11 -7.53
CA ALA A 37 19.23 -12.65 -6.20
C ALA A 37 20.43 -12.16 -5.39
N LEU A 38 20.14 -11.51 -4.27
CA LEU A 38 21.12 -11.29 -3.23
C LEU A 38 21.42 -12.59 -2.47
N ARG A 39 22.54 -12.63 -1.75
CA ARG A 39 22.82 -13.76 -0.85
C ARG A 39 21.69 -13.93 0.16
N PRO A 40 21.30 -15.17 0.49
CA PRO A 40 20.14 -15.45 1.35
C PRO A 40 20.17 -14.81 2.73
N GLN A 41 21.36 -14.43 3.23
CA GLN A 41 21.55 -13.84 4.56
C GLN A 41 21.40 -12.31 4.58
N THR A 42 21.15 -11.66 3.44
CA THR A 42 20.91 -10.21 3.41
C THR A 42 19.49 -9.89 3.86
N ASP A 43 19.33 -8.79 4.61
CA ASP A 43 18.04 -8.40 5.19
C ASP A 43 16.92 -8.33 4.14
N MET A 44 17.22 -7.75 2.97
CA MET A 44 16.25 -7.66 1.89
C MET A 44 15.85 -9.03 1.34
N GLN A 45 16.80 -9.97 1.25
CA GLN A 45 16.49 -11.31 0.77
C GLN A 45 15.70 -12.12 1.79
N LEU A 46 15.96 -11.93 3.09
CA LEU A 46 15.17 -12.51 4.17
C LEU A 46 13.74 -11.97 4.17
N ALA A 47 13.57 -10.65 4.07
CA ALA A 47 12.26 -10.03 4.00
C ALA A 47 11.45 -10.47 2.76
N LEU A 48 12.12 -10.63 1.62
CA LEU A 48 11.48 -11.16 0.41
C LEU A 48 11.05 -12.62 0.58
N ALA A 49 11.90 -13.44 1.17
CA ALA A 49 11.59 -14.86 1.44
C ALA A 49 10.42 -15.02 2.43
N GLU A 50 10.35 -14.17 3.44
CA GLU A 50 9.20 -14.11 4.37
C GLU A 50 7.90 -13.76 3.65
N ARG A 51 7.91 -12.75 2.79
CA ARG A 51 6.74 -12.37 1.97
C ARG A 51 6.28 -13.47 1.02
N LEU A 52 7.22 -14.26 0.50
CA LEU A 52 6.94 -15.39 -0.40
C LEU A 52 6.52 -16.67 0.36
N GLY A 53 6.76 -16.74 1.66
CA GLY A 53 6.64 -17.97 2.43
C GLY A 53 7.65 -19.06 2.05
N ALA A 54 8.67 -18.73 1.22
CA ALA A 54 9.69 -19.64 0.75
C ALA A 54 10.99 -18.90 0.38
N PRO A 55 12.16 -19.55 0.47
CA PRO A 55 13.41 -18.99 -0.03
C PRO A 55 13.37 -18.75 -1.54
N VAL A 56 14.04 -17.69 -2.01
CA VAL A 56 14.19 -17.42 -3.44
C VAL A 56 15.15 -18.44 -4.08
N ALA A 57 14.72 -19.09 -5.15
CA ALA A 57 15.41 -20.21 -5.79
C ALA A 57 16.46 -19.78 -6.83
N ALA A 58 17.11 -18.64 -6.64
CA ALA A 58 18.11 -18.11 -7.58
C ALA A 58 19.43 -18.88 -7.54
N LYS A 59 19.99 -19.15 -8.73
CA LYS A 59 21.31 -19.76 -8.89
C LYS A 59 22.44 -18.74 -8.99
N VAL A 60 22.15 -17.52 -9.42
CA VAL A 60 23.12 -16.43 -9.57
C VAL A 60 22.96 -15.47 -8.38
N LEU A 61 23.96 -15.45 -7.50
CA LEU A 61 23.91 -14.71 -6.24
C LEU A 61 24.90 -13.54 -6.25
N HIS A 62 24.45 -12.41 -5.71
CA HIS A 62 25.23 -11.18 -5.61
C HIS A 62 25.43 -10.76 -4.15
N GLY A 63 26.53 -10.06 -3.88
CA GLY A 63 26.87 -9.60 -2.53
C GLY A 63 26.12 -8.34 -2.10
N ASP A 64 25.70 -7.53 -3.07
CA ASP A 64 25.03 -6.24 -2.85
C ASP A 64 24.08 -5.90 -4.01
N GLN A 65 23.20 -4.91 -3.79
CA GLN A 65 22.17 -4.51 -4.75
C GLN A 65 22.75 -3.89 -6.03
N HIS A 66 23.90 -3.22 -5.96
CA HIS A 66 24.52 -2.61 -7.12
C HIS A 66 25.12 -3.65 -8.05
N SER A 67 25.81 -4.66 -7.51
CA SER A 67 26.32 -5.80 -8.28
C SER A 67 25.16 -6.63 -8.88
N LEU A 68 24.03 -6.77 -8.16
CA LEU A 68 22.82 -7.41 -8.64
C LEU A 68 22.25 -6.66 -9.86
N ALA A 69 22.03 -5.36 -9.76
CA ALA A 69 21.51 -4.55 -10.86
C ALA A 69 22.44 -4.55 -12.09
N LYS A 70 23.73 -4.48 -11.88
CA LYS A 70 24.74 -4.62 -12.98
C LYS A 70 24.71 -6.01 -13.62
N GLY A 71 24.52 -7.06 -12.83
CA GLY A 71 24.40 -8.42 -13.34
C GLY A 71 23.20 -8.57 -14.25
N VAL A 72 22.03 -8.11 -13.81
CA VAL A 72 20.79 -8.12 -14.57
C VAL A 72 20.90 -7.26 -15.84
N ALA A 73 21.52 -6.08 -15.77
CA ALA A 73 21.67 -5.20 -16.94
C ALA A 73 22.57 -5.78 -18.04
N ARG A 74 23.40 -6.78 -17.74
CA ARG A 74 24.30 -7.44 -18.72
C ARG A 74 23.69 -8.67 -19.39
N ASP A 75 22.64 -9.22 -18.79
CA ASP A 75 21.94 -10.39 -19.31
C ASP A 75 20.50 -10.00 -19.65
N PRO A 76 20.11 -9.93 -20.93
CA PRO A 76 18.77 -9.54 -21.35
C PRO A 76 17.67 -10.50 -20.85
N TRP A 77 18.04 -11.70 -20.43
CA TRP A 77 17.12 -12.73 -19.95
C TRP A 77 17.09 -12.86 -18.43
N ALA A 78 17.89 -12.03 -17.73
CA ALA A 78 17.93 -12.00 -16.29
C ALA A 78 16.75 -11.21 -15.70
N ILE A 79 16.29 -11.68 -14.54
CA ILE A 79 15.32 -10.98 -13.68
C ILE A 79 15.79 -11.02 -12.23
N ALA A 80 15.47 -9.99 -11.45
CA ALA A 80 15.73 -9.94 -10.01
C ALA A 80 14.76 -9.00 -9.32
N VAL A 81 14.67 -9.12 -7.99
CA VAL A 81 14.05 -8.11 -7.11
C VAL A 81 15.15 -7.35 -6.38
N THR A 82 15.06 -6.02 -6.39
CA THR A 82 16.03 -5.13 -5.72
C THR A 82 15.32 -3.89 -5.14
N GLY A 83 15.98 -3.16 -4.25
CA GLY A 83 15.46 -1.90 -3.73
C GLY A 83 15.27 -0.86 -4.85
N ARG A 84 14.22 -0.03 -4.74
CA ARG A 84 13.86 0.94 -5.78
C ARG A 84 14.97 1.95 -6.11
N SER A 85 15.86 2.25 -5.17
CA SER A 85 17.01 3.14 -5.34
C SER A 85 18.19 2.48 -6.08
N ALA A 86 18.23 1.15 -6.16
CA ALA A 86 19.36 0.39 -6.68
C ALA A 86 19.08 -0.27 -8.05
N VAL A 87 18.09 0.19 -8.79
CA VAL A 87 17.70 -0.40 -10.09
C VAL A 87 18.70 -0.10 -11.21
N VAL A 88 19.29 1.09 -11.22
CA VAL A 88 20.21 1.50 -12.29
C VAL A 88 21.51 0.68 -12.24
N PRO A 89 21.99 0.12 -13.37
CA PRO A 89 21.60 0.39 -14.75
C PRO A 89 20.53 -0.53 -15.35
N ALA A 90 19.89 -1.41 -14.58
CA ALA A 90 18.85 -2.30 -15.08
C ALA A 90 17.53 -1.55 -15.37
N ARG A 91 16.64 -2.18 -16.14
CA ARG A 91 15.28 -1.70 -16.43
C ARG A 91 14.33 -2.19 -15.37
N ARG A 92 13.38 -1.35 -14.95
CA ARG A 92 12.24 -1.80 -14.14
C ARG A 92 11.25 -2.55 -15.00
N LEU A 93 10.78 -3.68 -14.53
CA LEU A 93 9.68 -4.41 -15.11
C LEU A 93 8.41 -4.05 -14.32
N PRO A 94 7.37 -3.47 -14.95
CA PRO A 94 6.11 -3.17 -14.30
C PRO A 94 5.49 -4.43 -13.68
N LEU A 95 4.90 -4.28 -12.52
CA LEU A 95 4.16 -5.32 -11.82
C LEU A 95 2.66 -5.12 -12.02
N THR A 96 1.94 -6.19 -12.27
CA THR A 96 0.48 -6.22 -12.30
C THR A 96 -0.03 -7.22 -11.26
N ASP A 97 -1.29 -7.16 -10.91
CA ASP A 97 -1.93 -8.24 -10.18
C ASP A 97 -2.44 -9.33 -11.11
N SER A 98 -3.12 -10.36 -10.55
CA SER A 98 -3.67 -11.47 -11.33
C SER A 98 -4.82 -11.07 -12.26
N CYS A 99 -5.45 -9.92 -12.04
CA CYS A 99 -6.50 -9.36 -12.90
C CYS A 99 -5.96 -8.32 -13.92
N GLY A 100 -4.63 -8.11 -13.97
CA GLY A 100 -4.00 -7.14 -14.85
C GLY A 100 -4.07 -5.69 -14.34
N PHE A 101 -4.38 -5.46 -13.07
CA PHE A 101 -4.33 -4.12 -12.48
C PHE A 101 -2.87 -3.71 -12.26
N PRO A 102 -2.44 -2.52 -12.75
CA PRO A 102 -1.06 -2.09 -12.60
C PRO A 102 -0.75 -1.77 -11.13
N LEU A 103 0.35 -2.33 -10.64
CA LEU A 103 0.89 -2.13 -9.30
C LEU A 103 2.19 -1.33 -9.42
N LEU A 104 2.12 -0.01 -9.23
CA LEU A 104 3.26 0.88 -9.41
C LEU A 104 3.92 1.20 -8.06
N PRO A 105 5.26 1.12 -7.94
CA PRO A 105 5.99 1.44 -6.72
C PRO A 105 6.14 2.97 -6.56
N THR A 106 5.02 3.70 -6.60
CA THR A 106 5.02 5.14 -6.31
C THR A 106 5.29 5.37 -4.83
N PRO A 107 5.82 6.54 -4.43
CA PRO A 107 5.98 6.83 -3.01
C PRO A 107 4.68 6.68 -2.22
N LEU A 108 3.56 7.12 -2.76
CA LEU A 108 2.26 6.96 -2.11
C LEU A 108 1.88 5.49 -1.97
N ALA A 109 1.96 4.69 -3.05
CA ALA A 109 1.60 3.27 -3.00
C ALA A 109 2.48 2.47 -2.02
N VAL A 110 3.76 2.84 -1.87
CA VAL A 110 4.64 2.23 -0.88
C VAL A 110 4.29 2.67 0.54
N LYS A 111 4.02 3.97 0.78
CA LYS A 111 3.60 4.50 2.09
C LYS A 111 2.27 3.91 2.56
N ALA A 112 1.33 3.78 1.64
CA ALA A 112 0.01 3.21 1.89
C ALA A 112 -0.01 1.67 1.93
N GLU A 113 1.17 1.02 1.72
CA GLU A 113 1.31 -0.44 1.60
C GLU A 113 0.43 -1.07 0.50
N ASP A 114 0.09 -0.29 -0.54
CA ASP A 114 -0.67 -0.76 -1.69
C ASP A 114 0.23 -1.50 -2.70
N TYR A 115 1.56 -1.33 -2.59
CA TYR A 115 2.52 -2.06 -3.40
C TYR A 115 2.95 -3.35 -2.71
N PRO A 116 2.72 -4.54 -3.30
CA PRO A 116 2.89 -5.82 -2.61
C PRO A 116 4.32 -6.14 -2.17
N LEU A 117 5.32 -5.49 -2.77
CA LEU A 117 6.73 -5.62 -2.39
C LEU A 117 7.22 -4.46 -1.50
N ALA A 118 6.32 -3.69 -0.89
CA ALA A 118 6.70 -2.72 0.14
C ALA A 118 7.25 -3.45 1.37
N ILE A 119 8.47 -3.11 1.77
CA ILE A 119 9.16 -3.71 2.92
C ILE A 119 9.46 -2.59 3.93
N PRO A 120 8.84 -2.60 5.12
CA PRO A 120 9.10 -1.62 6.15
C PRO A 120 10.51 -1.80 6.75
N VAL A 121 11.18 -0.68 7.03
CA VAL A 121 12.41 -0.65 7.83
C VAL A 121 12.05 -0.25 9.24
N LEU A 122 12.29 -1.10 10.21
CA LEU A 122 11.87 -0.94 11.60
C LEU A 122 13.07 -0.78 12.53
N PHE A 123 12.96 0.12 13.51
CA PHE A 123 13.86 0.19 14.65
C PHE A 123 13.31 -0.64 15.81
N LEU A 124 14.04 -1.66 16.21
CA LEU A 124 13.68 -2.48 17.38
C LEU A 124 14.30 -1.90 18.64
N THR A 125 13.48 -1.64 19.64
CA THR A 125 13.92 -1.15 20.95
C THR A 125 13.49 -2.09 22.06
N ALA A 126 14.25 -2.10 23.16
CA ALA A 126 13.88 -2.90 24.33
C ALA A 126 12.62 -2.33 25.00
N LYS A 127 11.76 -3.22 25.50
CA LYS A 127 10.53 -2.89 26.24
C LYS A 127 10.83 -2.37 27.67
N ARG A 128 11.71 -1.34 27.77
CA ARG A 128 12.12 -0.71 29.03
C ARG A 128 12.35 0.77 28.79
N ARG A 129 12.52 1.56 29.87
CA ARG A 129 12.88 2.97 29.74
C ARG A 129 14.20 3.11 28.99
N LEU A 130 14.14 3.73 27.84
CA LEU A 130 15.30 3.97 26.97
C LEU A 130 16.19 5.10 27.53
N PRO A 131 17.49 5.07 27.33
CA PRO A 131 18.39 6.19 27.59
C PRO A 131 17.92 7.47 26.89
N LEU A 132 18.24 8.63 27.47
CA LEU A 132 17.83 9.93 26.93
C LEU A 132 18.23 10.08 25.45
N MET A 133 19.48 9.83 25.13
CA MET A 133 19.99 9.93 23.75
C MET A 133 19.21 9.08 22.76
N THR A 134 18.78 7.87 23.18
CA THR A 134 17.98 6.99 22.32
C THR A 134 16.60 7.56 22.09
N ARG A 135 15.99 8.14 23.12
CA ARG A 135 14.66 8.79 22.98
C ARG A 135 14.75 10.01 22.06
N GLU A 136 15.70 10.89 22.30
CA GLU A 136 15.96 12.08 21.46
C GLU A 136 16.23 11.69 19.99
N PHE A 137 16.96 10.58 19.75
CA PHE A 137 17.17 10.08 18.41
C PHE A 137 15.88 9.56 17.76
N LEU A 138 15.03 8.83 18.49
CA LEU A 138 13.74 8.35 17.97
C LEU A 138 12.78 9.52 17.70
N ASP A 139 12.80 10.55 18.57
CA ASP A 139 12.02 11.77 18.35
C ASP A 139 12.54 12.55 17.13
N PHE A 140 13.87 12.63 16.97
CA PHE A 140 14.49 13.25 15.79
C PHE A 140 14.10 12.55 14.50
N LEU A 141 14.00 11.20 14.47
CA LEU A 141 13.60 10.45 13.28
C LEU A 141 12.20 10.84 12.76
N ARG A 142 11.35 11.42 13.61
CA ARG A 142 10.01 11.90 13.20
C ARG A 142 10.02 13.31 12.64
N THR A 143 11.13 14.02 12.73
CA THR A 143 11.25 15.40 12.22
C THR A 143 11.33 15.46 10.70
N PRO A 144 10.84 16.54 10.06
CA PRO A 144 11.00 16.73 8.61
C PRO A 144 12.44 16.62 8.13
N ALA A 145 13.40 17.15 8.90
CA ALA A 145 14.83 17.10 8.57
C ALA A 145 15.35 15.65 8.47
N ALA A 146 14.95 14.77 9.39
CA ALA A 146 15.32 13.36 9.32
C ALA A 146 14.64 12.65 8.13
N GLN A 147 13.39 12.99 7.86
CA GLN A 147 12.63 12.41 6.74
C GLN A 147 13.21 12.80 5.37
N GLU A 148 13.72 14.04 5.23
CA GLU A 148 14.46 14.47 4.04
C GLU A 148 15.74 13.64 3.83
N VAL A 149 16.48 13.34 4.89
CA VAL A 149 17.69 12.49 4.82
C VAL A 149 17.33 11.07 4.42
N ILE A 150 16.25 10.51 4.97
CA ILE A 150 15.75 9.18 4.62
C ILE A 150 15.38 9.13 3.14
N ALA A 151 14.63 10.12 2.65
CA ALA A 151 14.26 10.22 1.24
C ALA A 151 15.48 10.37 0.32
N ALA A 152 16.46 11.21 0.70
CA ALA A 152 17.70 11.40 -0.05
C ALA A 152 18.56 10.12 -0.10
N ALA A 153 18.49 9.26 0.92
CA ALA A 153 19.12 7.94 0.94
C ALA A 153 18.39 6.90 0.04
N GLY A 154 17.28 7.27 -0.60
CA GLY A 154 16.52 6.42 -1.53
C GLY A 154 15.44 5.56 -0.89
N TYR A 155 15.20 5.72 0.40
CA TYR A 155 14.06 5.12 1.10
C TYR A 155 12.79 5.97 0.91
N VAL A 156 11.66 5.41 1.24
CA VAL A 156 10.41 6.16 1.31
C VAL A 156 10.26 6.71 2.72
N ASP A 157 10.15 8.03 2.82
CA ASP A 157 9.96 8.74 4.08
C ASP A 157 8.54 8.54 4.64
N ARG A 158 8.30 8.96 5.89
CA ARG A 158 7.01 8.83 6.58
C ARG A 158 6.11 10.08 6.47
N SER A 159 6.52 11.12 5.74
CA SER A 159 5.68 12.29 5.56
C SER A 159 4.34 11.92 4.89
N ALA A 160 3.24 12.46 5.37
CA ALA A 160 1.94 12.28 4.74
C ALA A 160 1.96 12.93 3.34
N SER A 161 1.69 12.11 2.33
CA SER A 161 1.57 12.57 0.94
C SER A 161 0.11 12.61 0.54
N ARG A 162 -0.28 13.60 -0.28
CA ARG A 162 -1.63 13.75 -0.82
C ARG A 162 -1.65 13.32 -2.28
N GLN A 163 -2.73 12.68 -2.69
CA GLN A 163 -3.01 12.32 -4.08
C GLN A 163 -4.46 12.64 -4.41
N PRO A 164 -4.70 13.55 -5.37
CA PRO A 164 -6.06 13.86 -5.81
C PRO A 164 -6.77 12.61 -6.36
N MET A 165 -8.07 12.49 -6.10
CA MET A 165 -8.92 11.42 -6.62
C MET A 165 -8.81 11.28 -8.15
N THR A 166 -8.61 12.38 -8.86
CA THR A 166 -8.42 12.39 -10.32
C THR A 166 -7.19 11.60 -10.78
N SER A 167 -6.18 11.44 -9.92
CA SER A 167 -5.00 10.61 -10.21
C SER A 167 -5.27 9.11 -10.06
N ASP A 168 -6.38 8.72 -9.43
CA ASP A 168 -6.78 7.34 -9.18
C ASP A 168 -7.78 6.81 -10.24
N GLY A 169 -7.85 7.43 -11.41
CA GLY A 169 -8.82 7.09 -12.46
C GLY A 169 -8.80 5.61 -12.89
N LEU A 170 -7.64 4.95 -12.87
CA LEU A 170 -7.55 3.51 -13.12
C LEU A 170 -8.25 2.68 -12.04
N ARG A 171 -8.19 3.08 -10.77
CA ARG A 171 -8.90 2.40 -9.68
C ARG A 171 -10.41 2.50 -9.86
N LEU A 172 -10.93 3.67 -10.27
CA LEU A 172 -12.34 3.82 -10.59
C LEU A 172 -12.77 2.98 -11.78
N ILE A 173 -11.96 2.92 -12.83
CA ILE A 173 -12.20 2.03 -13.98
C ILE A 173 -12.25 0.58 -13.53
N ASN A 174 -11.35 0.16 -12.64
CA ASN A 174 -11.32 -1.19 -12.11
C ASN A 174 -12.54 -1.47 -11.21
N ALA A 175 -12.95 -0.50 -10.38
CA ALA A 175 -14.17 -0.59 -9.59
C ALA A 175 -15.43 -0.80 -10.48
N ILE A 176 -15.53 -0.02 -11.56
CA ILE A 176 -16.63 -0.14 -12.53
C ILE A 176 -16.58 -1.48 -13.26
N ARG A 177 -15.40 -1.95 -13.67
CA ARG A 177 -15.24 -3.26 -14.36
C ARG A 177 -15.51 -4.44 -13.44
N GLY A 178 -15.15 -4.33 -12.16
CA GLY A 178 -15.39 -5.34 -11.14
C GLY A 178 -16.78 -5.28 -10.51
N ALA A 179 -17.58 -4.22 -10.79
CA ALA A 179 -18.92 -4.08 -10.28
C ALA A 179 -19.83 -5.19 -10.84
N GLY A 180 -20.60 -5.82 -9.96
CA GLY A 180 -21.53 -6.90 -10.25
C GLY A 180 -22.81 -6.77 -9.44
N GLU A 181 -23.41 -7.89 -9.09
CA GLU A 181 -24.59 -7.89 -8.22
C GLU A 181 -24.29 -7.42 -6.79
N ASP A 182 -23.04 -7.60 -6.35
CA ASP A 182 -22.58 -7.26 -5.00
C ASP A 182 -22.18 -5.79 -4.84
N VAL A 183 -21.83 -5.10 -5.93
CA VAL A 183 -21.51 -3.66 -5.94
C VAL A 183 -22.42 -2.96 -6.92
N THR A 184 -23.40 -2.24 -6.39
CA THR A 184 -24.42 -1.59 -7.22
C THR A 184 -23.93 -0.23 -7.76
N LEU A 185 -24.60 0.27 -8.80
CA LEU A 185 -24.37 1.63 -9.30
C LEU A 185 -24.61 2.68 -8.20
N ALA A 186 -25.54 2.44 -7.27
CA ALA A 186 -25.81 3.34 -6.15
C ALA A 186 -24.59 3.41 -5.21
N ASP A 187 -23.94 2.30 -4.92
CA ASP A 187 -22.72 2.26 -4.10
C ASP A 187 -21.58 3.02 -4.76
N LEU A 188 -21.40 2.83 -6.07
CA LEU A 188 -20.36 3.56 -6.83
C LEU A 188 -20.66 5.06 -6.87
N LYS A 189 -21.93 5.47 -7.04
CA LYS A 189 -22.32 6.89 -7.00
C LYS A 189 -22.06 7.50 -5.62
N ARG A 190 -22.37 6.79 -4.53
CA ARG A 190 -22.10 7.22 -3.16
C ARG A 190 -20.59 7.39 -2.93
N LEU A 191 -19.79 6.41 -3.35
CA LEU A 191 -18.32 6.46 -3.27
C LEU A 191 -17.77 7.67 -4.02
N VAL A 192 -18.15 7.85 -5.30
CA VAL A 192 -17.67 8.96 -6.12
C VAL A 192 -18.16 10.30 -5.55
N GLY A 193 -19.40 10.39 -5.10
CA GLY A 193 -19.96 11.63 -4.51
C GLY A 193 -19.23 12.07 -3.24
N LEU A 194 -18.71 11.11 -2.44
CA LEU A 194 -17.88 11.44 -1.28
C LEU A 194 -16.47 11.87 -1.68
N MET A 195 -15.91 11.22 -2.69
CA MET A 195 -14.49 11.36 -3.05
C MET A 195 -14.24 12.38 -4.17
N ASP A 196 -15.29 12.97 -4.73
CA ASP A 196 -15.16 14.00 -5.77
C ASP A 196 -14.47 15.24 -5.21
N GLY A 197 -13.40 15.66 -5.85
CA GLY A 197 -12.55 16.74 -5.38
C GLY A 197 -11.70 16.45 -4.14
N ALA A 198 -11.76 15.22 -3.60
CA ALA A 198 -11.02 14.82 -2.42
C ALA A 198 -9.58 14.41 -2.74
N ASP A 199 -8.71 14.55 -1.74
CA ASP A 199 -7.33 14.05 -1.73
C ASP A 199 -7.23 12.82 -0.84
N ARG A 200 -6.71 11.71 -1.39
CA ARG A 200 -6.28 10.57 -0.59
C ARG A 200 -4.95 10.88 0.11
N LEU A 201 -4.88 10.59 1.40
CA LEU A 201 -3.61 10.60 2.13
C LEU A 201 -2.90 9.24 2.03
N SER A 202 -1.57 9.27 2.13
CA SER A 202 -0.77 8.05 2.16
C SER A 202 -0.87 7.26 3.47
N LEU A 203 -1.65 7.74 4.44
CA LEU A 203 -1.94 7.04 5.68
C LEU A 203 -3.08 6.04 5.44
N THR A 204 -2.72 4.77 5.42
CA THR A 204 -3.66 3.64 5.27
C THR A 204 -3.57 2.78 6.52
N PHE A 205 -4.69 2.19 6.92
CA PHE A 205 -4.78 1.35 8.12
C PHE A 205 -5.20 -0.05 7.73
N ARG A 206 -4.44 -1.03 8.20
CA ARG A 206 -4.67 -2.45 7.99
C ARG A 206 -4.73 -3.18 9.32
N PHE A 207 -5.19 -4.41 9.28
CA PHE A 207 -5.45 -5.21 10.46
C PHE A 207 -4.65 -6.51 10.40
N GLU A 208 -4.28 -7.02 11.55
CA GLU A 208 -3.70 -8.37 11.66
C GLU A 208 -4.69 -9.41 11.11
N ASP A 209 -4.19 -10.47 10.49
CA ASP A 209 -5.04 -11.46 9.84
C ASP A 209 -6.07 -12.06 10.81
N GLY A 210 -7.33 -12.04 10.39
CA GLY A 210 -8.46 -12.55 11.17
C GLY A 210 -8.77 -11.76 12.45
N SER A 211 -8.28 -10.52 12.57
CA SER A 211 -8.39 -9.68 13.76
C SER A 211 -8.97 -8.31 13.43
N SER A 212 -9.49 -7.61 14.45
CA SER A 212 -9.79 -6.18 14.42
C SER A 212 -8.66 -5.33 15.04
N THR A 213 -7.51 -5.94 15.32
CA THR A 213 -6.32 -5.26 15.85
C THR A 213 -5.54 -4.64 14.69
N LEU A 214 -5.19 -3.37 14.83
CA LEU A 214 -4.32 -2.69 13.85
C LEU A 214 -2.93 -3.34 13.83
N ASP A 215 -2.37 -3.50 12.63
CA ASP A 215 -0.99 -3.96 12.47
C ASP A 215 0.03 -2.92 12.97
N ALA A 216 1.31 -3.28 12.98
CA ALA A 216 2.36 -2.41 13.54
C ALA A 216 2.50 -1.10 12.76
N GLN A 217 2.42 -1.13 11.44
CA GLN A 217 2.51 0.05 10.57
C GLN A 217 1.32 0.98 10.79
N SER A 218 0.12 0.43 10.89
CA SER A 218 -1.11 1.19 11.11
C SER A 218 -1.14 1.87 12.49
N ARG A 219 -0.60 1.24 13.53
CA ARG A 219 -0.44 1.89 14.84
C ARG A 219 0.50 3.09 14.77
N ASP A 220 1.59 2.99 14.01
CA ASP A 220 2.49 4.11 13.78
C ASP A 220 1.84 5.21 12.93
N ASN A 221 1.11 4.85 11.87
CA ASN A 221 0.34 5.79 11.06
C ASN A 221 -0.71 6.56 11.90
N LEU A 222 -1.30 5.89 12.88
CA LEU A 222 -2.27 6.49 13.77
C LEU A 222 -1.64 7.58 14.66
N ILE A 223 -0.42 7.33 15.17
CA ILE A 223 0.35 8.33 15.94
C ILE A 223 0.70 9.53 15.06
N ASP A 224 1.13 9.29 13.82
CA ASP A 224 1.45 10.35 12.88
C ASP A 224 0.19 11.18 12.53
N LEU A 225 -0.95 10.52 12.32
CA LEU A 225 -2.23 11.20 12.07
C LEU A 225 -2.63 12.08 13.27
N ALA A 226 -2.54 11.57 14.49
CA ALA A 226 -2.85 12.36 15.69
C ALA A 226 -2.00 13.63 15.78
N GLN A 227 -0.69 13.53 15.48
CA GLN A 227 0.23 14.67 15.47
C GLN A 227 -0.12 15.68 14.36
N LEU A 228 -0.48 15.21 13.17
CA LEU A 228 -0.87 16.08 12.05
C LEU A 228 -2.15 16.85 12.36
N ILE A 229 -3.15 16.18 12.95
CA ILE A 229 -4.38 16.84 13.40
C ILE A 229 -4.09 17.88 14.49
N ALA A 230 -3.32 17.50 15.52
CA ALA A 230 -2.96 18.40 16.62
C ALA A 230 -2.15 19.62 16.16
N SER A 231 -1.36 19.48 15.08
CA SER A 231 -0.63 20.61 14.47
C SER A 231 -1.51 21.52 13.60
N GLY A 232 -2.78 21.18 13.40
CA GLY A 232 -3.72 21.96 12.58
C GLY A 232 -3.50 21.80 11.07
N GLN A 233 -2.85 20.74 10.63
CA GLN A 233 -2.50 20.56 9.21
C GLN A 233 -3.72 20.37 8.30
N PHE A 234 -4.87 19.99 8.85
CA PHE A 234 -6.10 19.73 8.11
C PHE A 234 -7.21 20.74 8.44
N GLN A 235 -6.85 21.95 8.92
CA GLN A 235 -7.83 22.98 9.20
C GLN A 235 -8.53 23.43 7.91
N GLY A 236 -9.87 23.47 7.94
CA GLY A 236 -10.71 23.81 6.78
C GLY A 236 -10.94 22.65 5.80
N GLU A 237 -10.53 21.43 6.16
CA GLU A 237 -10.80 20.22 5.40
C GLU A 237 -11.49 19.20 6.30
N ARG A 238 -12.40 18.42 5.74
CA ARG A 238 -13.08 17.33 6.45
C ARG A 238 -12.35 16.02 6.18
N MET A 239 -11.95 15.35 7.23
CA MET A 239 -11.32 14.03 7.15
C MET A 239 -12.38 12.93 7.11
N VAL A 240 -12.17 11.92 6.29
CA VAL A 240 -13.02 10.73 6.18
C VAL A 240 -12.15 9.47 6.22
N LEU A 241 -12.46 8.57 7.15
CA LEU A 241 -11.94 7.20 7.18
C LEU A 241 -12.86 6.33 6.31
N ALA A 242 -12.40 5.96 5.14
CA ALA A 242 -13.13 5.13 4.18
C ALA A 242 -12.68 3.67 4.29
N GLY A 243 -13.54 2.81 4.82
CA GLY A 243 -13.29 1.38 4.98
C GLY A 243 -13.63 0.57 3.74
N PHE A 244 -12.80 -0.44 3.47
CA PHE A 244 -12.97 -1.39 2.38
C PHE A 244 -12.78 -2.82 2.87
N SER A 245 -13.42 -3.77 2.18
CA SER A 245 -13.26 -5.20 2.36
C SER A 245 -12.67 -5.86 1.11
N ASP A 246 -12.28 -7.12 1.22
CA ASP A 246 -12.19 -8.00 0.05
C ASP A 246 -13.60 -8.48 -0.35
N GLY A 247 -13.72 -9.07 -1.54
CA GLY A 247 -14.98 -9.58 -2.09
C GLY A 247 -15.36 -10.98 -1.58
N SER A 248 -14.80 -11.43 -0.44
CA SER A 248 -15.16 -12.73 0.12
C SER A 248 -16.39 -12.61 1.01
N GLY A 249 -17.46 -13.34 0.69
CA GLY A 249 -18.69 -13.38 1.49
C GLY A 249 -19.82 -12.55 0.91
N ALA A 250 -20.84 -12.24 1.72
CA ALA A 250 -21.99 -11.46 1.26
C ALA A 250 -21.70 -9.97 1.28
N ALA A 251 -22.11 -9.22 0.24
CA ALA A 251 -21.89 -7.78 0.11
C ALA A 251 -22.37 -6.97 1.32
N THR A 252 -23.53 -7.34 1.90
CA THR A 252 -24.04 -6.69 3.12
C THR A 252 -23.15 -6.90 4.35
N ALA A 253 -22.54 -8.06 4.49
CA ALA A 253 -21.57 -8.35 5.55
C ALA A 253 -20.26 -7.58 5.31
N ASN A 254 -19.80 -7.51 4.06
CA ASN A 254 -18.62 -6.76 3.64
C ASN A 254 -18.79 -5.25 3.90
N LEU A 255 -19.97 -4.71 3.60
CA LEU A 255 -20.30 -3.32 3.93
C LEU A 255 -20.24 -3.07 5.44
N ALA A 256 -20.90 -3.90 6.25
CA ALA A 256 -20.88 -3.76 7.71
C ALA A 256 -19.46 -3.88 8.28
N LEU A 257 -18.67 -4.84 7.81
CA LEU A 257 -17.27 -5.03 8.22
C LEU A 257 -16.38 -3.83 7.86
N SER A 258 -16.63 -3.21 6.70
CA SER A 258 -15.87 -2.04 6.28
C SER A 258 -16.15 -0.81 7.17
N VAL A 259 -17.40 -0.63 7.62
CA VAL A 259 -17.78 0.39 8.60
C VAL A 259 -17.11 0.11 9.96
N GLU A 260 -17.24 -1.13 10.47
CA GLU A 260 -16.65 -1.54 11.76
C GLU A 260 -15.12 -1.27 11.79
N ARG A 261 -14.42 -1.56 10.70
CA ARG A 261 -12.98 -1.27 10.59
C ARG A 261 -12.67 0.23 10.67
N SER A 262 -13.44 1.06 9.98
CA SER A 262 -13.27 2.51 10.03
C SER A 262 -13.58 3.07 11.42
N GLU A 263 -14.64 2.57 12.08
CA GLU A 263 -14.97 2.91 13.48
C GLU A 263 -13.85 2.52 14.43
N ARG A 264 -13.22 1.35 14.23
CA ARG A 264 -12.09 0.91 15.05
C ARG A 264 -10.91 1.88 14.92
N VAL A 265 -10.56 2.31 13.71
CA VAL A 265 -9.49 3.30 13.52
C VAL A 265 -9.82 4.61 14.23
N ALA A 266 -11.06 5.11 14.12
CA ALA A 266 -11.50 6.33 14.80
C ALA A 266 -11.44 6.20 16.33
N GLN A 267 -11.85 5.05 16.88
CA GLN A 267 -11.79 4.77 18.32
C GLN A 267 -10.35 4.74 18.85
N GLU A 268 -9.44 4.07 18.13
CA GLU A 268 -8.02 4.02 18.49
C GLU A 268 -7.37 5.41 18.39
N LEU A 269 -7.73 6.22 17.38
CA LEU A 269 -7.28 7.61 17.27
C LEU A 269 -7.72 8.44 18.47
N ALA A 270 -9.00 8.37 18.83
CA ALA A 270 -9.52 9.08 20.00
C ALA A 270 -8.85 8.62 21.31
N ALA A 271 -8.51 7.34 21.44
CA ALA A 271 -7.84 6.79 22.59
C ALA A 271 -6.39 7.30 22.76
N ILE A 272 -5.64 7.46 21.66
CA ILE A 272 -4.25 7.95 21.73
C ILE A 272 -4.15 9.48 21.76
N ALA A 273 -5.20 10.19 21.35
CA ALA A 273 -5.24 11.64 21.29
C ALA A 273 -6.52 12.19 21.98
N PRO A 274 -6.68 11.96 23.29
CA PRO A 274 -7.91 12.31 24.02
C PRO A 274 -8.16 13.83 24.12
N ASP A 275 -7.16 14.64 23.85
CA ASP A 275 -7.24 16.11 23.85
C ASP A 275 -7.74 16.69 22.53
N LEU A 276 -7.92 15.89 21.49
CA LEU A 276 -8.47 16.35 20.22
C LEU A 276 -9.98 16.63 20.38
N PRO A 277 -10.46 17.78 19.88
CA PRO A 277 -11.89 18.06 19.89
C PRO A 277 -12.64 17.10 18.98
N ALA A 278 -13.88 16.74 19.33
CA ALA A 278 -14.67 15.74 18.60
C ALA A 278 -14.86 16.09 17.12
N GLU A 279 -14.98 17.39 16.80
CA GLU A 279 -15.12 17.93 15.45
C GLU A 279 -13.83 17.80 14.60
N ALA A 280 -12.68 17.57 15.23
CA ALA A 280 -11.41 17.31 14.55
C ALA A 280 -11.19 15.83 14.25
N LEU A 281 -12.06 14.96 14.74
CA LEU A 281 -11.97 13.53 14.43
C LEU A 281 -12.54 13.24 13.04
N PRO A 282 -11.95 12.28 12.29
CA PRO A 282 -12.46 11.89 10.98
C PRO A 282 -13.88 11.32 11.04
N LEU A 283 -14.68 11.60 10.03
CA LEU A 283 -15.93 10.89 9.77
C LEU A 283 -15.64 9.44 9.38
N VAL A 284 -16.59 8.56 9.63
CA VAL A 284 -16.49 7.13 9.34
C VAL A 284 -17.43 6.76 8.21
N GLU A 285 -16.88 6.12 7.18
CA GLU A 285 -17.65 5.57 6.06
C GLU A 285 -17.16 4.16 5.72
N GLY A 286 -18.08 3.33 5.21
CA GLY A 286 -17.78 2.00 4.70
C GLY A 286 -18.32 1.81 3.29
N PHE A 287 -17.51 1.17 2.43
CA PHE A 287 -17.83 0.94 1.03
C PHE A 287 -17.76 -0.53 0.63
N GLY A 288 -17.54 -1.46 1.60
CA GLY A 288 -17.41 -2.88 1.28
C GLY A 288 -16.31 -3.11 0.23
N GLU A 289 -16.65 -3.81 -0.81
CA GLU A 289 -15.75 -4.16 -1.92
C GLU A 289 -15.78 -3.18 -3.11
N ALA A 290 -16.37 -1.99 -2.95
CA ALA A 290 -16.66 -1.08 -4.06
C ALA A 290 -15.43 -0.48 -4.74
N LEU A 291 -14.25 -0.45 -4.11
CA LEU A 291 -13.02 0.13 -4.69
C LEU A 291 -11.83 -0.82 -4.49
N PRO A 292 -11.75 -1.91 -5.26
CA PRO A 292 -10.65 -2.87 -5.11
C PRO A 292 -9.30 -2.23 -5.46
N MET A 293 -8.29 -2.55 -4.64
CA MET A 293 -6.90 -2.19 -4.87
C MET A 293 -6.20 -3.26 -5.72
N ALA A 294 -6.59 -4.51 -5.54
CA ALA A 294 -6.04 -5.68 -6.21
C ALA A 294 -7.13 -6.74 -6.41
N CYS A 295 -6.79 -7.75 -7.20
CA CYS A 295 -7.66 -8.90 -7.45
C CYS A 295 -7.80 -9.79 -6.21
N ASP A 296 -9.01 -10.25 -5.90
CA ASP A 296 -9.32 -11.08 -4.73
C ASP A 296 -8.95 -12.56 -4.87
N GLU A 297 -8.48 -13.00 -6.03
CA GLU A 297 -8.12 -14.40 -6.27
C GLU A 297 -6.95 -14.86 -5.39
N THR A 298 -6.06 -13.95 -5.00
CA THR A 298 -4.90 -14.24 -4.18
C THR A 298 -5.08 -13.76 -2.74
N ALA A 299 -4.43 -14.42 -1.79
CA ALA A 299 -4.39 -13.95 -0.39
C ALA A 299 -3.76 -12.55 -0.27
N ALA A 300 -2.73 -12.27 -1.08
CA ALA A 300 -2.08 -10.96 -1.12
C ALA A 300 -3.03 -9.87 -1.63
N GLY A 301 -3.82 -10.14 -2.68
CA GLY A 301 -4.82 -9.20 -3.20
C GLY A 301 -5.90 -8.91 -2.18
N ARG A 302 -6.46 -9.95 -1.54
CA ARG A 302 -7.43 -9.76 -0.45
C ARG A 302 -6.87 -8.93 0.70
N TYR A 303 -5.59 -9.15 1.08
CA TYR A 303 -4.93 -8.33 2.09
C TYR A 303 -4.89 -6.84 1.67
N LEU A 304 -4.57 -6.55 0.40
CA LEU A 304 -4.55 -5.17 -0.12
C LEU A 304 -5.95 -4.53 -0.11
N ASN A 305 -7.01 -5.31 -0.31
CA ASN A 305 -8.39 -4.82 -0.31
C ASN A 305 -8.93 -4.56 1.10
N ARG A 306 -8.54 -5.34 2.12
CA ARG A 306 -8.92 -5.14 3.53
C ARG A 306 -8.18 -3.97 4.15
N ARG A 307 -8.70 -2.75 3.99
CA ARG A 307 -8.03 -1.53 4.42
C ARG A 307 -9.02 -0.42 4.82
N VAL A 308 -8.49 0.57 5.53
CA VAL A 308 -9.14 1.86 5.75
C VAL A 308 -8.22 2.95 5.21
N GLU A 309 -8.73 3.77 4.32
CA GLU A 309 -8.03 4.90 3.72
C GLU A 309 -8.45 6.20 4.39
N LEU A 310 -7.54 7.17 4.49
CA LEU A 310 -7.84 8.51 4.95
C LEU A 310 -7.97 9.45 3.75
N TRP A 311 -9.11 10.12 3.67
CA TRP A 311 -9.42 11.09 2.62
C TRP A 311 -9.66 12.47 3.22
N LEU A 312 -9.17 13.50 2.54
CA LEU A 312 -9.48 14.91 2.81
C LEU A 312 -10.49 15.37 1.79
N VAL A 313 -11.69 15.62 2.27
CA VAL A 313 -12.81 16.08 1.44
C VAL A 313 -12.92 17.59 1.58
N PRO A 314 -13.05 18.34 0.47
CA PRO A 314 -13.27 19.76 0.55
C PRO A 314 -14.52 20.08 1.40
N ASP A 315 -14.42 21.11 2.20
CA ASP A 315 -15.57 21.59 2.98
C ASP A 315 -16.51 22.37 2.03
N PHE A 316 -17.28 21.63 1.23
CA PHE A 316 -18.38 22.24 0.50
C PHE A 316 -19.51 22.51 1.51
N PRO A 317 -20.02 23.74 1.63
CA PRO A 317 -21.28 23.94 2.32
C PRO A 317 -22.30 23.02 1.66
N GLU A 318 -23.03 22.25 2.46
CA GLU A 318 -24.00 21.22 2.01
C GLU A 318 -24.64 21.61 0.68
N ALA A 319 -24.13 21.04 -0.39
CA ALA A 319 -24.73 21.21 -1.69
C ALA A 319 -26.06 20.46 -1.61
N VAL A 320 -27.14 21.23 -1.42
CA VAL A 320 -28.50 20.92 -1.80
C VAL A 320 -28.58 19.53 -2.44
N VAL A 321 -29.03 18.55 -1.65
CA VAL A 321 -29.67 17.37 -2.21
C VAL A 321 -30.86 17.93 -2.99
N ALA A 322 -30.62 18.23 -4.27
CA ALA A 322 -31.71 18.45 -5.19
C ALA A 322 -32.47 17.12 -5.22
N GLU A 323 -33.55 17.06 -4.48
CA GLU A 323 -34.63 16.12 -4.76
C GLU A 323 -35.00 16.35 -6.23
N ASP A 324 -34.53 15.42 -7.06
CA ASP A 324 -34.97 15.38 -8.46
C ASP A 324 -36.38 14.77 -8.46
N PRO A 325 -37.44 15.56 -8.71
CA PRO A 325 -38.77 15.03 -8.79
C PRO A 325 -39.00 14.52 -10.22
N LEU A 326 -38.74 13.20 -10.46
CA LEU A 326 -39.39 12.45 -11.55
C LEU A 326 -39.60 11.00 -11.14
#